data_a80281ac7fcc82f2cebb8bde680e4d1c
#
_entry.id   a80281ac7fcc82f2cebb8bde680e4d1c
#
_cell.length_a   1.000
_cell.length_b   1.000
_cell.length_c   1.000
_cell.angle_alpha   90.00
_cell.angle_beta   90.00
_cell.angle_gamma   90.00
#
_symmetry.space_group_name_H-M   'P 1'
#
loop_
_entity.id
_entity.type
_entity.pdbx_description
1 polymer ?
#
loop_
_entity_poly.entity_id
_entity_poly.type
_entity_poly.pdbx_seq_one_letter_code
_entity_poly.pdbx_strand_id
1 'polypeptide(L)'
;GLYKQFIPHTNIIKDENGEEKSWFCLSWAAKWLYDDTILSDIVTPDESMARNDGRILKSIWKLLDEADIVIGHNGDRFDIRKLNARFIDNEMSPPSPFRTVDTLKVARREFAFVSYKQDFLTKHFKLPQKLSTEFQLWVDCMAGDQKRLDEMAEYNRHDVMGLEQVYLKLRPYI
;
A
#
# COMPACT_ATOMS: atom_id res chain seq x y z
N GLY A 1 -1.88 -0.64 3.21
CA GLY A 1 -1.73 -0.37 1.78
C GLY A 1 -0.29 -0.18 1.39
N LEU A 2 0.07 -0.82 0.31
CA LEU A 2 1.33 -0.52 -0.32
C LEU A 2 1.30 0.88 -0.87
N TYR A 3 2.40 1.57 -0.63
CA TYR A 3 2.46 2.95 -0.98
C TYR A 3 2.68 3.13 -2.48
N LYS A 4 1.75 3.88 -3.08
CA LYS A 4 1.85 4.36 -4.44
C LYS A 4 2.76 5.58 -4.48
N GLN A 5 3.99 5.44 -4.94
CA GLN A 5 4.72 6.58 -5.41
C GLN A 5 4.01 7.12 -6.65
N PHE A 6 3.23 8.18 -6.48
CA PHE A 6 2.72 8.96 -7.59
C PHE A 6 3.89 9.79 -8.11
N ILE A 7 4.69 9.20 -8.97
CA ILE A 7 5.48 10.01 -9.88
C ILE A 7 4.52 10.32 -11.02
N PRO A 8 4.17 11.58 -11.28
CA PRO A 8 3.52 11.95 -12.53
C PRO A 8 4.31 11.30 -13.65
N HIS A 9 3.66 10.83 -14.70
CA HIS A 9 4.30 10.15 -15.85
C HIS A 9 5.45 10.95 -16.49
N THR A 10 5.64 12.19 -16.08
CA THR A 10 6.67 13.12 -16.60
C THR A 10 7.99 13.10 -15.80
N ASN A 11 8.03 12.52 -14.58
CA ASN A 11 9.23 12.50 -13.76
C ASN A 11 9.70 11.05 -13.54
N ILE A 12 10.22 10.45 -14.59
CA ILE A 12 11.03 9.24 -14.49
C ILE A 12 12.29 9.63 -13.73
N ILE A 13 12.49 9.04 -12.55
CA ILE A 13 13.74 9.22 -11.83
C ILE A 13 14.81 8.46 -12.59
N LYS A 14 15.74 9.21 -13.17
CA LYS A 14 16.93 8.65 -13.81
C LYS A 14 18.09 8.72 -12.84
N ASP A 15 18.95 7.73 -12.90
CA ASP A 15 20.21 7.78 -12.20
C ASP A 15 21.22 8.71 -12.91
N GLU A 16 22.42 8.82 -12.37
CA GLU A 16 23.51 9.63 -12.94
C GLU A 16 23.94 9.18 -14.34
N ASN A 17 23.62 7.95 -14.74
CA ASN A 17 23.88 7.40 -16.08
C ASN A 17 22.70 7.59 -17.03
N GLY A 18 21.60 8.20 -16.56
CA GLY A 18 20.40 8.43 -17.35
C GLY A 18 19.47 7.20 -17.42
N GLU A 19 19.74 6.14 -16.67
CA GLU A 19 18.89 4.95 -16.61
C GLU A 19 17.67 5.17 -15.70
N GLU A 20 16.52 4.63 -16.10
CA GLU A 20 15.29 4.73 -15.32
C GLU A 20 15.36 3.88 -14.07
N LYS A 21 15.17 4.50 -12.90
CA LYS A 21 15.11 3.78 -11.64
C LYS A 21 13.72 3.19 -11.41
N SER A 22 13.67 1.88 -11.16
CA SER A 22 12.45 1.22 -10.69
C SER A 22 11.96 1.84 -9.38
N TRP A 23 10.64 1.84 -9.17
CA TRP A 23 10.10 2.18 -7.86
C TRP A 23 10.48 1.08 -6.84
N PHE A 24 10.42 1.42 -5.56
CA PHE A 24 10.63 0.48 -4.47
C PHE A 24 9.59 0.70 -3.37
N CYS A 25 9.43 -0.28 -2.48
CA CYS A 25 8.48 -0.20 -1.38
C CYS A 25 9.10 0.59 -0.22
N LEU A 26 8.46 1.67 0.22
CA LEU A 26 8.88 2.43 1.40
C LEU A 26 8.35 1.81 2.69
N SER A 27 7.08 1.41 2.67
CA SER A 27 6.42 0.83 3.84
C SER A 27 5.19 0.04 3.42
N TRP A 28 4.76 -0.83 4.31
CA TRP A 28 3.48 -1.52 4.19
C TRP A 28 2.79 -1.58 5.55
N ALA A 29 1.48 -1.71 5.54
CA ALA A 29 0.68 -2.03 6.71
C ALA A 29 -0.42 -3.02 6.33
N ALA A 30 -0.72 -3.93 7.22
CA ALA A 30 -1.76 -4.94 7.06
C ALA A 30 -2.34 -5.31 8.43
N LYS A 31 -3.53 -5.89 8.43
CA LYS A 31 -4.10 -6.50 9.62
C LYS A 31 -4.95 -7.71 9.21
N TRP A 32 -5.06 -8.66 10.08
CA TRP A 32 -6.04 -9.73 9.94
C TRP A 32 -7.44 -9.19 10.24
N LEU A 33 -8.42 -9.64 9.47
CA LEU A 33 -9.81 -9.22 9.67
C LEU A 33 -10.25 -9.60 11.10
N TYR A 34 -10.84 -8.65 11.81
CA TYR A 34 -11.26 -8.74 13.21
C TYR A 34 -10.12 -8.86 14.25
N ASP A 35 -8.87 -8.78 13.86
CA ASP A 35 -7.75 -8.64 14.79
C ASP A 35 -7.45 -7.14 14.99
N ASP A 36 -7.28 -6.70 16.23
CA ASP A 36 -6.98 -5.29 16.51
C ASP A 36 -5.52 -4.92 16.24
N THR A 37 -4.66 -5.92 16.06
CA THR A 37 -3.24 -5.73 15.80
C THR A 37 -2.98 -5.31 14.36
N ILE A 38 -2.37 -4.16 14.17
CA ILE A 38 -1.87 -3.70 12.86
C ILE A 38 -0.41 -4.10 12.73
N LEU A 39 -0.13 -4.91 11.73
CA LEU A 39 1.21 -5.29 11.33
C LEU A 39 1.73 -4.27 10.31
N SER A 40 2.95 -3.83 10.44
CA SER A 40 3.56 -2.89 9.50
C SER A 40 5.07 -3.02 9.49
N ASP A 41 5.67 -2.61 8.41
CA ASP A 41 7.11 -2.51 8.29
C ASP A 41 7.46 -1.30 7.42
N ILE A 42 8.64 -0.74 7.63
CA ILE A 42 9.13 0.44 6.93
C ILE A 42 10.63 0.32 6.72
N VAL A 43 11.12 0.85 5.61
CA VAL A 43 12.55 0.94 5.35
C VAL A 43 13.24 1.85 6.37
N THR A 44 14.48 1.53 6.71
CA THR A 44 15.35 2.44 7.47
C THR A 44 15.80 3.61 6.58
N PRO A 45 16.32 4.72 7.13
CA PRO A 45 16.92 5.79 6.34
C PRO A 45 17.96 5.29 5.34
N ASP A 46 18.87 4.41 5.77
CA ASP A 46 19.91 3.85 4.91
C ASP A 46 19.33 2.96 3.80
N GLU A 47 18.37 2.09 4.13
CA GLU A 47 17.64 1.27 3.15
C GLU A 47 16.91 2.15 2.13
N SER A 48 16.29 3.24 2.58
CA SER A 48 15.58 4.17 1.70
C SER A 48 16.53 4.85 0.72
N MET A 49 17.65 5.41 1.21
CA MET A 49 18.65 6.02 0.35
C MET A 49 19.28 5.03 -0.62
N ALA A 50 19.52 3.78 -0.18
CA ALA A 50 20.01 2.70 -1.02
C ALA A 50 18.93 2.09 -1.94
N ARG A 51 17.66 2.52 -1.82
CA ARG A 51 16.50 1.94 -2.53
C ARG A 51 16.38 0.42 -2.34
N ASN A 52 16.75 -0.05 -1.14
CA ASN A 52 16.73 -1.47 -0.77
C ASN A 52 15.51 -1.76 0.11
N ASP A 53 14.50 -2.38 -0.47
CA ASP A 53 13.28 -2.81 0.22
C ASP A 53 13.24 -4.31 0.56
N GLY A 54 14.32 -5.04 0.31
CA GLY A 54 14.36 -6.50 0.44
C GLY A 54 13.93 -7.03 1.80
N ARG A 55 14.27 -6.33 2.89
CA ARG A 55 13.87 -6.73 4.24
C ARG A 55 12.36 -6.63 4.45
N ILE A 56 11.76 -5.51 4.08
CA ILE A 56 10.32 -5.30 4.25
C ILE A 56 9.49 -6.09 3.24
N LEU A 57 10.06 -6.44 2.08
CA LEU A 57 9.41 -7.36 1.13
C LEU A 57 9.30 -8.77 1.70
N LYS A 58 10.33 -9.26 2.41
CA LYS A 58 10.29 -10.58 3.08
C LYS A 58 9.22 -10.63 4.16
N SER A 59 9.02 -9.53 4.92
CA SER A 59 8.01 -9.48 5.97
C SER A 59 6.59 -9.47 5.40
N ILE A 60 6.29 -8.70 4.35
CA ILE A 60 4.96 -8.73 3.71
C ILE A 60 4.71 -10.03 2.94
N TRP A 61 5.75 -10.61 2.35
CA TRP A 61 5.65 -11.89 1.64
C TRP A 61 5.13 -13.00 2.56
N LYS A 62 5.62 -13.07 3.80
CA LYS A 62 5.16 -14.05 4.79
C LYS A 62 3.66 -13.92 5.08
N LEU A 63 3.17 -12.70 5.23
CA LEU A 63 1.73 -12.46 5.46
C LEU A 63 0.89 -12.86 4.24
N LEU A 64 1.37 -12.57 3.04
CA LEU A 64 0.68 -12.98 1.81
C LEU A 64 0.69 -14.50 1.64
N ASP A 65 1.76 -15.17 2.03
CA ASP A 65 1.89 -16.63 1.97
C ASP A 65 0.93 -17.36 2.93
N GLU A 66 0.62 -16.73 4.07
CA GLU A 66 -0.34 -17.23 5.04
C GLU A 66 -1.80 -16.90 4.68
N ALA A 67 -2.03 -15.91 3.82
CA ALA A 67 -3.37 -15.40 3.56
C ALA A 67 -4.12 -16.23 2.52
N ASP A 68 -5.35 -16.66 2.84
CA ASP A 68 -6.26 -17.22 1.84
C ASP A 68 -6.96 -16.12 1.02
N ILE A 69 -7.22 -14.97 1.64
CA ILE A 69 -7.90 -13.83 1.02
C ILE A 69 -7.16 -12.54 1.38
N VAL A 70 -6.84 -11.76 0.38
CA VAL A 70 -6.25 -10.42 0.53
C VAL A 70 -7.28 -9.36 0.14
N ILE A 71 -7.53 -8.43 1.05
CA ILE A 71 -8.47 -7.33 0.84
C ILE A 71 -7.68 -6.05 0.57
N GLY A 72 -8.03 -5.34 -0.49
CA GLY A 72 -7.40 -4.08 -0.86
C GLY A 72 -8.38 -3.08 -1.46
N HIS A 73 -7.95 -1.85 -1.63
CA HIS A 73 -8.68 -0.82 -2.38
C HIS A 73 -7.88 -0.44 -3.62
N ASN A 74 -8.30 -0.88 -4.79
CA ASN A 74 -7.51 -0.88 -6.03
C ASN A 74 -6.26 -1.77 -5.96
N GLY A 75 -6.26 -2.73 -5.03
CA GLY A 75 -5.12 -3.59 -4.72
C GLY A 75 -4.74 -4.50 -5.88
N ASP A 76 -5.72 -5.09 -6.56
CA ASP A 76 -5.50 -6.00 -7.67
C ASP A 76 -4.72 -5.36 -8.82
N ARG A 77 -5.09 -4.14 -9.16
CA ARG A 77 -4.47 -3.40 -10.26
C ARG A 77 -3.13 -2.80 -9.86
N PHE A 78 -2.95 -2.50 -8.57
CA PHE A 78 -1.88 -1.67 -8.09
C PHE A 78 -0.94 -2.40 -7.14
N ASP A 79 -1.38 -2.66 -5.91
CA ASP A 79 -0.50 -3.11 -4.84
C ASP A 79 0.08 -4.50 -5.11
N ILE A 80 -0.76 -5.46 -5.50
CA ILE A 80 -0.32 -6.83 -5.79
C ILE A 80 0.65 -6.88 -6.97
N ARG A 81 0.36 -6.14 -8.04
CA ARG A 81 1.25 -6.10 -9.21
C ARG A 81 2.61 -5.48 -8.88
N LYS A 82 2.61 -4.45 -8.05
CA LYS A 82 3.85 -3.80 -7.62
C LYS A 82 4.67 -4.71 -6.71
N LEU A 83 4.03 -5.41 -5.77
CA LEU A 83 4.72 -6.42 -4.96
C LEU A 83 5.33 -7.52 -5.81
N ASN A 84 4.56 -8.06 -6.76
CA ASN A 84 5.06 -9.11 -7.65
C ASN A 84 6.30 -8.64 -8.45
N ALA A 85 6.29 -7.39 -8.94
CA ALA A 85 7.46 -6.82 -9.62
C ALA A 85 8.66 -6.74 -8.66
N ARG A 86 8.45 -6.30 -7.41
CA ARG A 86 9.53 -6.24 -6.43
C ARG A 86 10.00 -7.61 -5.97
N PHE A 87 9.10 -8.60 -5.89
CA PHE A 87 9.48 -9.97 -5.56
C PHE A 87 10.42 -10.55 -6.61
N ILE A 88 10.09 -10.42 -7.89
CA ILE A 88 10.94 -10.93 -8.97
C ILE A 88 12.27 -10.16 -9.05
N ASP A 89 12.27 -8.84 -8.85
CA ASP A 89 13.48 -8.01 -8.81
C ASP A 89 14.42 -8.40 -7.64
N ASN A 90 13.88 -8.96 -6.57
CA ASN A 90 14.63 -9.43 -5.40
C ASN A 90 14.82 -10.96 -5.39
N GLU A 91 14.64 -11.63 -6.53
CA GLU A 91 14.82 -13.09 -6.68
C GLU A 91 13.95 -13.92 -5.72
N MET A 92 12.79 -13.38 -5.32
CA MET A 92 11.84 -14.06 -4.45
C MET A 92 10.79 -14.81 -5.28
N SER A 93 10.49 -16.04 -4.89
CA SER A 93 9.34 -16.79 -5.44
C SER A 93 8.02 -16.10 -5.10
N PRO A 94 6.96 -16.28 -5.90
CA PRO A 94 5.64 -15.80 -5.51
C PRO A 94 5.18 -16.49 -4.21
N PRO A 95 4.37 -15.79 -3.36
CA PRO A 95 3.72 -16.43 -2.23
C PRO A 95 2.69 -17.46 -2.69
N SER A 96 2.19 -18.27 -1.76
CA SER A 96 1.08 -19.20 -2.00
C SER A 96 -0.11 -18.49 -2.65
N PRO A 97 -0.87 -19.15 -3.53
CA PRO A 97 -2.03 -18.54 -4.17
C PRO A 97 -3.08 -18.08 -3.16
N PHE A 98 -3.55 -16.87 -3.31
CA PHE A 98 -4.64 -16.28 -2.51
C PHE A 98 -5.70 -15.67 -3.42
N ARG A 99 -6.90 -15.49 -2.88
CA ARG A 99 -7.97 -14.74 -3.55
C ARG A 99 -7.86 -13.26 -3.19
N THR A 100 -8.37 -12.39 -4.05
CA THR A 100 -8.42 -10.96 -3.76
C THR A 100 -9.86 -10.47 -3.66
N VAL A 101 -10.09 -9.53 -2.74
CA VAL A 101 -11.31 -8.71 -2.67
C VAL A 101 -10.89 -7.26 -2.83
N ASP A 102 -11.19 -6.69 -3.99
CA ASP A 102 -10.90 -5.29 -4.29
C ASP A 102 -12.13 -4.42 -4.04
N THR A 103 -12.12 -3.69 -2.92
CA THR A 103 -13.26 -2.84 -2.49
C THR A 103 -13.58 -1.72 -3.49
N LEU A 104 -12.62 -1.25 -4.30
CA LEU A 104 -12.89 -0.33 -5.40
C LEU A 104 -13.75 -0.97 -6.49
N LYS A 105 -13.44 -2.21 -6.86
CA LYS A 105 -14.20 -2.96 -7.86
C LYS A 105 -15.61 -3.24 -7.36
N VAL A 106 -15.76 -3.66 -6.11
CA VAL A 106 -17.07 -3.89 -5.49
C VAL A 106 -17.88 -2.60 -5.49
N ALA A 107 -17.30 -1.49 -5.00
CA ALA A 107 -18.00 -0.21 -4.96
C ALA A 107 -18.47 0.27 -6.34
N ARG A 108 -17.65 0.08 -7.38
CA ARG A 108 -18.01 0.45 -8.76
C ARG A 108 -19.07 -0.44 -9.38
N ARG A 109 -19.09 -1.72 -9.02
CA ARG A 109 -20.06 -2.68 -9.56
C ARG A 109 -21.44 -2.52 -8.92
N GLU A 110 -21.48 -2.30 -7.62
CA GLU A 110 -22.73 -2.37 -6.84
C GLU A 110 -23.36 -1.01 -6.57
N PHE A 111 -22.62 0.10 -6.69
CA PHE A 111 -23.09 1.42 -6.27
C PHE A 111 -22.80 2.50 -7.30
N ALA A 112 -23.66 3.52 -7.30
CA ALA A 112 -23.52 4.75 -8.09
C ALA A 112 -23.07 5.93 -7.20
N PHE A 113 -21.88 5.83 -6.61
CA PHE A 113 -21.30 6.92 -5.82
C PHE A 113 -20.69 8.01 -6.69
N VAL A 114 -20.64 9.25 -6.18
CA VAL A 114 -19.99 10.39 -6.83
C VAL A 114 -18.47 10.15 -6.98
N SER A 115 -17.86 9.42 -6.05
CA SER A 115 -16.46 9.03 -6.08
C SER A 115 -16.27 7.68 -5.42
N TYR A 116 -15.27 6.95 -5.91
CA TYR A 116 -14.91 5.62 -5.38
C TYR A 116 -13.55 5.61 -4.67
N LYS A 117 -12.96 6.78 -4.43
CA LYS A 117 -11.72 6.89 -3.65
C LYS A 117 -11.98 6.45 -2.20
N GLN A 118 -11.02 5.78 -1.59
CA GLN A 118 -11.15 5.33 -0.20
C GLN A 118 -11.50 6.49 0.75
N ASP A 119 -10.86 7.64 0.59
CA ASP A 119 -11.16 8.87 1.35
C ASP A 119 -12.62 9.31 1.22
N PHE A 120 -13.17 9.25 0.02
CA PHE A 120 -14.57 9.60 -0.21
C PHE A 120 -15.49 8.60 0.51
N LEU A 121 -15.21 7.30 0.36
CA LEU A 121 -16.03 6.25 0.97
C LEU A 121 -15.99 6.32 2.50
N THR A 122 -14.83 6.56 3.10
CA THR A 122 -14.72 6.75 4.55
C THR A 122 -15.55 7.94 5.05
N LYS A 123 -15.51 9.07 4.35
CA LYS A 123 -16.33 10.25 4.66
C LYS A 123 -17.81 9.98 4.46
N HIS A 124 -18.17 9.40 3.33
CA HIS A 124 -19.56 9.10 2.97
C HIS A 124 -20.22 8.14 3.96
N PHE A 125 -19.49 7.15 4.42
CA PHE A 125 -19.96 6.20 5.45
C PHE A 125 -19.80 6.72 6.89
N LYS A 126 -19.36 7.96 7.08
CA LYS A 126 -19.10 8.58 8.40
C LYS A 126 -18.13 7.77 9.27
N LEU A 127 -17.12 7.19 8.64
CA LEU A 127 -16.04 6.45 9.29
C LEU A 127 -14.95 7.42 9.76
N PRO A 128 -14.04 6.98 10.67
CA PRO A 128 -12.89 7.79 11.06
C PRO A 128 -12.09 8.25 9.83
N GLN A 129 -11.70 9.51 9.84
CA GLN A 129 -11.09 10.14 8.66
C GLN A 129 -9.66 9.69 8.49
N LYS A 130 -9.24 9.60 7.24
CA LYS A 130 -7.88 9.35 6.82
C LYS A 130 -6.98 10.55 7.14
N LEU A 131 -5.71 10.30 7.47
CA LEU A 131 -4.69 11.33 7.52
C LEU A 131 -4.41 11.86 6.10
N SER A 132 -4.20 13.16 5.96
CA SER A 132 -3.79 13.75 4.69
C SER A 132 -2.28 13.60 4.50
N THR A 133 -1.85 13.39 3.26
CA THR A 133 -0.44 13.38 2.89
C THR A 133 -0.20 14.32 1.72
N GLU A 134 1.01 14.81 1.62
CA GLU A 134 1.49 15.64 0.51
C GLU A 134 2.62 14.93 -0.25
N PHE A 135 2.85 15.31 -1.49
CA PHE A 135 3.89 14.68 -2.32
C PHE A 135 5.28 14.79 -1.69
N GLN A 136 5.57 15.90 -0.99
CA GLN A 136 6.86 16.12 -0.35
C GLN A 136 7.19 15.03 0.69
N LEU A 137 6.18 14.45 1.36
CA LEU A 137 6.40 13.35 2.30
C LEU A 137 7.17 12.18 1.67
N TRP A 138 6.87 11.83 0.41
CA TRP A 138 7.58 10.75 -0.30
C TRP A 138 8.99 11.11 -0.65
N VAL A 139 9.20 12.32 -1.11
CA VAL A 139 10.54 12.83 -1.46
C VAL A 139 11.43 12.78 -0.22
N ASP A 140 10.93 13.24 0.91
CA ASP A 140 11.65 13.25 2.18
C ASP A 140 11.93 11.82 2.69
N CYS A 141 10.95 10.92 2.59
CA CYS A 141 11.14 9.50 2.93
C CYS A 141 12.24 8.84 2.06
N MET A 142 12.25 9.12 0.76
CA MET A 142 13.28 8.60 -0.15
C MET A 142 14.66 9.18 0.14
N ALA A 143 14.72 10.38 0.70
CA ALA A 143 15.96 11.01 1.16
C ALA A 143 16.44 10.46 2.53
N GLY A 144 15.70 9.57 3.16
CA GLY A 144 16.07 8.95 4.43
C GLY A 144 15.73 9.80 5.66
N ASP A 145 14.76 10.70 5.56
CA ASP A 145 14.28 11.47 6.71
C ASP A 145 13.48 10.57 7.66
N GLN A 146 14.04 10.29 8.85
CA GLN A 146 13.43 9.38 9.84
C GLN A 146 12.06 9.88 10.30
N LYS A 147 11.90 11.16 10.55
CA LYS A 147 10.62 11.72 11.00
C LYS A 147 9.53 11.52 9.95
N ARG A 148 9.87 11.74 8.69
CA ARG A 148 8.93 11.55 7.57
C ARG A 148 8.62 10.09 7.33
N LEU A 149 9.58 9.21 7.55
CA LEU A 149 9.33 7.74 7.52
C LEU A 149 8.35 7.34 8.63
N ASP A 150 8.48 7.88 9.84
CA ASP A 150 7.53 7.62 10.93
C ASP A 150 6.12 8.13 10.60
N GLU A 151 6.00 9.31 10.00
CA GLU A 151 4.73 9.86 9.50
C GLU A 151 4.11 8.95 8.42
N MET A 152 4.92 8.40 7.52
CA MET A 152 4.47 7.46 6.50
C MET A 152 3.95 6.16 7.11
N ALA A 153 4.64 5.61 8.11
CA ALA A 153 4.21 4.41 8.80
C ALA A 153 2.85 4.63 9.47
N GLU A 154 2.65 5.75 10.15
CA GLU A 154 1.38 6.10 10.79
C GLU A 154 0.27 6.29 9.77
N TYR A 155 0.54 6.95 8.66
CA TYR A 155 -0.39 7.09 7.54
C TYR A 155 -0.87 5.73 7.02
N ASN A 156 0.04 4.79 6.78
CA ASN A 156 -0.31 3.45 6.30
C ASN A 156 -1.18 2.67 7.30
N ARG A 157 -0.92 2.82 8.60
CA ARG A 157 -1.74 2.19 9.65
C ARG A 157 -3.17 2.70 9.63
N HIS A 158 -3.36 4.02 9.50
CA HIS A 158 -4.70 4.61 9.35
C HIS A 158 -5.41 4.15 8.09
N ASP A 159 -4.70 4.01 6.98
CA ASP A 159 -5.27 3.50 5.73
C ASP A 159 -5.83 2.08 5.86
N VAL A 160 -5.13 1.21 6.56
CA VAL A 160 -5.57 -0.18 6.80
C VAL A 160 -6.82 -0.22 7.67
N MET A 161 -6.90 0.61 8.71
CA MET A 161 -8.10 0.71 9.55
C MET A 161 -9.32 1.20 8.73
N GLY A 162 -9.13 2.23 7.92
CA GLY A 162 -10.18 2.74 7.03
C GLY A 162 -10.63 1.71 6.00
N LEU A 163 -9.67 0.95 5.44
CA LEU A 163 -9.95 -0.11 4.47
C LEU A 163 -10.83 -1.21 5.08
N GLU A 164 -10.52 -1.69 6.29
CA GLU A 164 -11.34 -2.71 6.96
C GLU A 164 -12.77 -2.23 7.15
N GLN A 165 -12.94 -1.00 7.60
CA GLN A 165 -14.28 -0.44 7.84
C GLN A 165 -15.06 -0.26 6.55
N VAL A 166 -14.42 0.19 5.46
CA VAL A 166 -15.03 0.25 4.13
C VAL A 166 -15.43 -1.16 3.66
N TYR A 167 -14.53 -2.13 3.81
CA TYR A 167 -14.83 -3.53 3.47
C TYR A 167 -16.06 -4.06 4.23
N LEU A 168 -16.15 -3.85 5.54
CA LEU A 168 -17.28 -4.31 6.34
C LEU A 168 -18.61 -3.69 5.91
N LYS A 169 -18.61 -2.44 5.44
CA LYS A 169 -19.80 -1.79 4.85
C LYS A 169 -20.20 -2.42 3.51
N LEU A 170 -19.22 -2.78 2.68
CA LEU A 170 -19.48 -3.37 1.36
C LEU A 170 -19.71 -4.89 1.40
N ARG A 171 -19.28 -5.57 2.46
CA ARG A 171 -19.32 -7.03 2.59
C ARG A 171 -20.66 -7.68 2.26
N PRO A 172 -21.84 -7.14 2.64
CA PRO A 172 -23.13 -7.74 2.28
C PRO A 172 -23.40 -7.83 0.77
N TYR A 173 -22.62 -7.12 -0.05
CA TYR A 173 -22.74 -7.06 -1.51
C TYR A 173 -21.63 -7.85 -2.23
N ILE A 174 -20.73 -8.51 -1.51
CA ILE A 174 -19.65 -9.33 -2.04
C ILE A 174 -20.16 -10.78 -2.16
#